data_fcaa93d68d6182b770a2a2098ccab93f
#
_entry.id   fcaa93d68d6182b770a2a2098ccab93f
#
_cell.length_a   1.000
_cell.length_b   1.000
_cell.length_c   1.000
_cell.angle_alpha   90.00
_cell.angle_beta   90.00
_cell.angle_gamma   90.00
#
_symmetry.space_group_name_H-M   'P 1'
#
loop_
_entity.id
_entity.type
_entity.pdbx_description
1 polymer ?
#
loop_
_entity_poly.entity_id
_entity_poly.type
_entity_poly.pdbx_seq_one_letter_code
_entity_poly.pdbx_strand_id
1 'polypeptide(L)'
;LGNIAKQYGIKIGYHNHTDEFYVDEGKYLYDWLIDACDPEVTAFQLDCGWCSAAGVNPVDFINSHAGRIASIHIKENGGVIGANKPQSRHDTTPRFKFEKDADGKPIFPPEFLKMKEEHDKLNVPQGQGIVDWKAVKAAADAQCDNVIYVVEREASYNDPQDRVACLAEDIAWLKANL
;
A
#
# COMPACT_ATOMS: atom_id res chain seq x y z
N LEU A 1 16.96 11.56 9.84
CA LEU A 1 16.20 10.63 10.68
C LEU A 1 16.84 9.24 10.66
N GLY A 2 17.12 8.62 9.49
CA GLY A 2 17.70 7.26 9.39
C GLY A 2 18.98 7.06 10.20
N ASN A 3 19.93 7.98 10.12
CA ASN A 3 21.18 7.91 10.90
C ASN A 3 20.95 7.99 12.43
N ILE A 4 19.88 8.64 12.88
CA ILE A 4 19.51 8.64 14.30
C ILE A 4 18.92 7.29 14.67
N ALA A 5 17.99 6.76 13.88
CA ALA A 5 17.36 5.45 14.11
C ALA A 5 18.40 4.31 14.14
N LYS A 6 19.41 4.37 13.24
CA LYS A 6 20.51 3.40 13.16
C LYS A 6 21.27 3.26 14.49
N GLN A 7 21.43 4.34 15.26
CA GLN A 7 22.08 4.29 16.59
C GLN A 7 21.33 3.42 17.59
N TYR A 8 20.05 3.16 17.34
CA TYR A 8 19.19 2.30 18.15
C TYR A 8 18.89 0.95 17.48
N GLY A 9 19.61 0.60 16.42
CA GLY A 9 19.39 -0.65 15.67
C GLY A 9 18.08 -0.68 14.88
N ILE A 10 17.51 0.50 14.54
CA ILE A 10 16.23 0.64 13.86
C ILE A 10 16.49 1.19 12.45
N LYS A 11 15.80 0.63 11.44
CA LYS A 11 15.66 1.25 10.11
C LYS A 11 14.33 2.01 10.03
N ILE A 12 14.32 3.09 9.25
CA ILE A 12 13.07 3.79 8.92
C ILE A 12 12.44 3.04 7.74
N GLY A 13 11.15 2.69 7.88
CA GLY A 13 10.38 2.06 6.83
C GLY A 13 9.57 3.08 6.02
N TYR A 14 9.40 2.80 4.73
CA TYR A 14 8.46 3.50 3.85
C TYR A 14 7.43 2.50 3.33
N HIS A 15 6.17 2.91 3.28
CA HIS A 15 5.02 2.14 2.79
C HIS A 15 4.37 2.89 1.62
N ASN A 16 4.05 2.17 0.54
CA ASN A 16 3.45 2.74 -0.65
C ASN A 16 1.91 2.64 -0.65
N HIS A 17 1.31 3.52 -1.43
CA HIS A 17 -0.03 3.40 -1.99
C HIS A 17 0.06 3.32 -3.52
N THR A 18 -0.91 3.89 -4.25
CA THR A 18 -0.92 3.88 -5.72
C THR A 18 -0.05 4.97 -6.33
N ASP A 19 0.05 6.13 -5.69
CA ASP A 19 0.65 7.32 -6.29
C ASP A 19 2.16 7.18 -6.52
N GLU A 20 2.84 6.32 -5.74
CA GLU A 20 4.26 5.98 -5.92
C GLU A 20 4.54 5.27 -7.24
N PHE A 21 3.53 4.65 -7.84
CA PHE A 21 3.64 3.99 -9.15
C PHE A 21 3.31 4.92 -10.34
N TYR A 22 3.12 6.21 -10.09
CA TYR A 22 3.08 7.18 -11.18
C TYR A 22 4.42 7.22 -11.91
N VAL A 23 4.37 7.17 -13.26
CA VAL A 23 5.58 7.19 -14.09
C VAL A 23 5.99 8.62 -14.36
N ASP A 24 7.22 8.96 -13.97
CA ASP A 24 7.88 10.21 -14.27
C ASP A 24 9.24 9.93 -14.92
N GLU A 25 9.50 10.56 -16.05
CA GLU A 25 10.72 10.34 -16.85
C GLU A 25 11.05 8.87 -17.14
N GLY A 26 10.01 8.04 -17.33
CA GLY A 26 10.14 6.61 -17.66
C GLY A 26 10.40 5.68 -16.48
N LYS A 27 10.33 6.18 -15.26
CA LYS A 27 10.51 5.44 -13.99
C LYS A 27 9.33 5.66 -13.06
N TYR A 28 9.02 4.71 -12.18
CA TYR A 28 8.09 4.96 -11.09
C TYR A 28 8.69 5.95 -10.09
N LEU A 29 7.85 6.78 -9.48
CA LEU A 29 8.30 7.62 -8.37
C LEU A 29 8.85 6.78 -7.21
N TYR A 30 8.33 5.57 -7.05
CA TYR A 30 8.84 4.62 -6.05
C TYR A 30 10.28 4.19 -6.36
N ASP A 31 10.64 3.96 -7.62
CA ASP A 31 12.02 3.64 -8.02
C ASP A 31 12.97 4.80 -7.67
N TRP A 32 12.55 6.04 -7.97
CA TRP A 32 13.32 7.23 -7.60
C TRP A 32 13.53 7.35 -6.09
N LEU A 33 12.50 7.04 -5.30
CA LEU A 33 12.58 7.05 -3.84
C LEU A 33 13.54 5.95 -3.33
N ILE A 34 13.43 4.74 -3.87
CA ILE A 34 14.28 3.61 -3.49
C ILE A 34 15.74 3.91 -3.80
N ASP A 35 16.03 4.46 -4.99
CA ASP A 35 17.39 4.82 -5.42
C ASP A 35 17.99 5.95 -4.56
N ALA A 36 17.16 6.91 -4.12
CA ALA A 36 17.60 8.03 -3.30
C ALA A 36 17.87 7.66 -1.84
N CYS A 37 17.39 6.51 -1.37
CA CYS A 37 17.48 6.11 0.03
C CYS A 37 18.64 5.17 0.30
N ASP A 38 19.43 5.48 1.33
CA ASP A 38 20.51 4.63 1.83
C ASP A 38 19.94 3.30 2.38
N PRO A 39 20.36 2.14 1.82
CA PRO A 39 19.87 0.83 2.23
C PRO A 39 20.25 0.44 3.67
N GLU A 40 21.28 1.07 4.24
CA GLU A 40 21.68 0.80 5.61
C GLU A 40 20.70 1.35 6.65
N VAL A 41 19.99 2.42 6.31
CA VAL A 41 19.10 3.14 7.24
C VAL A 41 17.64 3.14 6.83
N THR A 42 17.32 2.73 5.58
CA THR A 42 15.96 2.74 5.06
C THR A 42 15.57 1.35 4.56
N ALA A 43 14.38 0.93 4.94
CA ALA A 43 13.72 -0.28 4.47
C ALA A 43 12.42 0.09 3.73
N PHE A 44 11.93 -0.81 2.88
CA PHE A 44 10.69 -0.62 2.16
C PHE A 44 9.71 -1.75 2.50
N GLN A 45 8.46 -1.37 2.77
CA GLN A 45 7.34 -2.27 2.83
C GLN A 45 6.57 -2.13 1.53
N LEU A 46 6.49 -3.20 0.75
CA LEU A 46 5.64 -3.21 -0.43
C LEU A 46 4.22 -3.60 -0.05
N ASP A 47 3.27 -2.67 -0.23
CA ASP A 47 1.86 -3.01 -0.25
C ASP A 47 1.51 -3.57 -1.63
N CYS A 48 1.27 -4.88 -1.71
CA CYS A 48 1.00 -5.58 -2.95
C CYS A 48 -0.41 -5.28 -3.48
N GLY A 49 -1.36 -4.96 -2.60
CA GLY A 49 -2.71 -4.55 -2.99
C GLY A 49 -2.69 -3.21 -3.69
N TRP A 50 -2.06 -2.20 -3.11
CA TRP A 50 -1.92 -0.89 -3.74
C TRP A 50 -1.03 -0.90 -4.99
N CYS A 51 0.02 -1.74 -5.01
CA CYS A 51 0.82 -1.98 -6.20
C CYS A 51 -0.05 -2.50 -7.35
N SER A 52 -0.85 -3.54 -7.08
CA SER A 52 -1.79 -4.11 -8.06
C SER A 52 -2.91 -3.12 -8.44
N ALA A 53 -3.41 -2.33 -7.49
CA ALA A 53 -4.40 -1.27 -7.75
C ALA A 53 -3.85 -0.19 -8.69
N ALA A 54 -2.55 0.10 -8.62
CA ALA A 54 -1.87 0.99 -9.56
C ALA A 54 -1.68 0.39 -10.96
N GLY A 55 -1.96 -0.91 -11.14
CA GLY A 55 -1.76 -1.64 -12.39
C GLY A 55 -0.35 -2.20 -12.56
N VAL A 56 0.42 -2.29 -11.49
CA VAL A 56 1.78 -2.83 -11.46
C VAL A 56 1.76 -4.26 -10.91
N ASN A 57 2.54 -5.15 -11.52
CA ASN A 57 2.69 -6.51 -11.01
C ASN A 57 3.65 -6.52 -9.81
N PRO A 58 3.19 -6.88 -8.59
CA PRO A 58 4.05 -6.88 -7.41
C PRO A 58 5.21 -7.87 -7.50
N VAL A 59 5.06 -8.98 -8.22
CA VAL A 59 6.15 -9.97 -8.43
C VAL A 59 7.30 -9.35 -9.22
N ASP A 60 6.98 -8.64 -10.32
CA ASP A 60 7.98 -7.97 -11.14
C ASP A 60 8.67 -6.85 -10.34
N PHE A 61 7.90 -6.12 -9.53
CA PHE A 61 8.45 -5.07 -8.68
C PHE A 61 9.40 -5.63 -7.60
N ILE A 62 9.04 -6.73 -6.94
CA ILE A 62 9.91 -7.42 -5.97
C ILE A 62 11.21 -7.87 -6.64
N ASN A 63 11.11 -8.51 -7.81
CA ASN A 63 12.27 -9.02 -8.52
C ASN A 63 13.23 -7.90 -8.99
N SER A 64 12.69 -6.74 -9.35
CA SER A 64 13.52 -5.58 -9.76
C SER A 64 14.19 -4.85 -8.59
N HIS A 65 13.72 -5.08 -7.36
CA HIS A 65 14.22 -4.42 -6.14
C HIS A 65 14.75 -5.42 -5.10
N ALA A 66 15.43 -6.46 -5.55
CA ALA A 66 16.03 -7.49 -4.69
C ALA A 66 16.86 -6.87 -3.54
N GLY A 67 16.63 -7.34 -2.31
CA GLY A 67 17.35 -6.87 -1.12
C GLY A 67 16.91 -5.48 -0.59
N ARG A 68 15.95 -4.80 -1.24
CA ARG A 68 15.47 -3.48 -0.78
C ARG A 68 14.15 -3.57 0.00
N ILE A 69 13.36 -4.61 -0.24
CA ILE A 69 12.07 -4.82 0.40
C ILE A 69 12.28 -5.66 1.65
N ALA A 70 11.89 -5.15 2.80
CA ALA A 70 12.01 -5.81 4.10
C ALA A 70 10.66 -6.34 4.62
N SER A 71 9.56 -5.87 4.04
CA SER A 71 8.22 -6.27 4.46
C SER A 71 7.27 -6.29 3.28
N ILE A 72 6.37 -7.27 3.27
CA ILE A 72 5.23 -7.35 2.36
C ILE A 72 3.98 -7.03 3.16
N HIS A 73 3.25 -6.02 2.72
CA HIS A 73 1.93 -5.73 3.23
C HIS A 73 0.90 -6.52 2.44
N ILE A 74 0.28 -7.48 3.12
CA ILE A 74 -0.73 -8.37 2.55
C ILE A 74 -2.07 -7.67 2.69
N LYS A 75 -2.42 -6.93 1.67
CA LYS A 75 -3.71 -6.29 1.48
C LYS A 75 -4.28 -6.80 0.16
N GLU A 76 -5.43 -7.47 0.20
CA GLU A 76 -6.07 -7.92 -1.03
C GLU A 76 -6.66 -6.72 -1.77
N ASN A 77 -6.75 -6.83 -3.07
CA ASN A 77 -7.27 -5.77 -3.93
C ASN A 77 -8.18 -6.32 -5.03
N GLY A 78 -9.38 -5.73 -5.16
CA GLY A 78 -10.42 -6.17 -6.08
C GLY A 78 -10.29 -5.67 -7.53
N GLY A 79 -9.34 -4.79 -7.85
CA GLY A 79 -9.23 -4.25 -9.21
C GLY A 79 -8.15 -3.18 -9.39
N VAL A 80 -8.12 -2.59 -10.57
CA VAL A 80 -7.13 -1.58 -10.97
C VAL A 80 -7.80 -0.20 -11.06
N ILE A 81 -7.19 0.79 -10.42
CA ILE A 81 -7.61 2.21 -10.50
C ILE A 81 -6.52 3.10 -11.13
N GLY A 82 -5.29 2.58 -11.25
CA GLY A 82 -4.13 3.33 -11.74
C GLY A 82 -3.47 4.21 -10.67
N ALA A 83 -2.33 4.79 -11.06
CA ALA A 83 -1.60 5.75 -10.24
C ALA A 83 -1.93 7.18 -10.66
N ASN A 84 -2.17 8.05 -9.69
CA ASN A 84 -2.38 9.47 -9.97
C ASN A 84 -1.07 10.24 -9.92
N LYS A 85 -0.99 11.31 -10.72
CA LYS A 85 0.12 12.25 -10.59
C LYS A 85 0.07 12.90 -9.21
N PRO A 86 1.12 12.77 -8.39
CA PRO A 86 1.14 13.41 -7.09
C PRO A 86 1.05 14.95 -7.22
N GLN A 87 0.41 15.55 -6.26
CA GLN A 87 0.38 17.00 -6.14
C GLN A 87 1.80 17.54 -5.91
N SER A 88 2.17 18.59 -6.63
CA SER A 88 3.47 19.23 -6.43
C SER A 88 3.61 19.70 -4.96
N ARG A 89 4.80 19.50 -4.38
CA ARG A 89 5.10 20.01 -3.03
C ARG A 89 4.91 21.53 -2.86
N HIS A 90 4.86 22.26 -3.98
CA HIS A 90 4.59 23.71 -3.99
C HIS A 90 3.10 24.04 -4.14
N ASP A 91 2.29 23.07 -4.48
CA ASP A 91 0.84 23.21 -4.53
C ASP A 91 0.26 22.80 -3.15
N THR A 92 -0.07 23.78 -2.37
CA THR A 92 -0.68 23.59 -1.03
C THR A 92 -2.21 23.56 -1.07
N THR A 93 -2.80 23.55 -2.26
CA THR A 93 -4.25 23.51 -2.42
C THR A 93 -4.76 22.17 -1.90
N PRO A 94 -5.66 22.14 -0.90
CA PRO A 94 -6.25 20.88 -0.44
C PRO A 94 -6.99 20.19 -1.60
N ARG A 95 -6.74 18.88 -1.79
CA ARG A 95 -7.42 18.06 -2.82
C ARG A 95 -8.93 18.11 -2.66
N PHE A 96 -9.40 18.18 -1.40
CA PHE A 96 -10.80 18.34 -1.06
C PHE A 96 -10.96 19.45 -0.02
N LYS A 97 -12.00 20.28 -0.17
CA LYS A 97 -12.39 21.24 0.86
C LYS A 97 -13.50 20.62 1.69
N PHE A 98 -13.28 20.52 2.98
CA PHE A 98 -14.27 20.04 3.94
C PHE A 98 -14.94 21.22 4.63
N GLU A 99 -16.25 21.34 4.46
CA GLU A 99 -17.08 22.21 5.27
C GLU A 99 -17.40 21.53 6.59
N LYS A 100 -17.87 22.29 7.56
CA LYS A 100 -18.34 21.76 8.84
C LYS A 100 -19.82 22.06 9.01
N ASP A 101 -20.55 21.12 9.61
CA ASP A 101 -21.92 21.32 10.03
C ASP A 101 -22.01 22.19 11.30
N ALA A 102 -23.23 22.41 11.80
CA ALA A 102 -23.49 23.20 13.00
C ALA A 102 -22.84 22.60 14.27
N ASP A 103 -22.58 21.31 14.29
CA ASP A 103 -21.92 20.58 15.40
C ASP A 103 -20.39 20.49 15.24
N GLY A 104 -19.86 21.11 14.17
CA GLY A 104 -18.42 21.12 13.88
C GLY A 104 -17.90 19.83 13.21
N LYS A 105 -18.78 18.92 12.78
CA LYS A 105 -18.40 17.70 12.06
C LYS A 105 -18.15 18.01 10.58
N PRO A 106 -17.18 17.31 9.94
CA PRO A 106 -16.88 17.53 8.53
C PRO A 106 -18.04 17.09 7.64
N ILE A 107 -18.42 17.95 6.70
CA ILE A 107 -19.30 17.61 5.58
C ILE A 107 -18.40 17.19 4.43
N PHE A 108 -18.56 15.95 4.00
CA PHE A 108 -17.74 15.39 2.90
C PHE A 108 -18.32 15.79 1.55
N PRO A 109 -17.53 16.40 0.64
CA PRO A 109 -18.01 16.74 -0.69
C PRO A 109 -18.31 15.48 -1.52
N PRO A 110 -19.24 15.55 -2.49
CA PRO A 110 -19.68 14.41 -3.30
C PRO A 110 -18.52 13.68 -3.99
N GLU A 111 -17.51 14.40 -4.47
CA GLU A 111 -16.34 13.84 -5.13
C GLU A 111 -15.50 12.97 -4.17
N PHE A 112 -15.41 13.40 -2.90
CA PHE A 112 -14.72 12.62 -1.87
C PHE A 112 -15.51 11.34 -1.53
N LEU A 113 -16.83 11.43 -1.42
CA LEU A 113 -17.68 10.26 -1.15
C LEU A 113 -17.60 9.25 -2.30
N LYS A 114 -17.61 9.73 -3.55
CA LYS A 114 -17.44 8.88 -4.73
C LYS A 114 -16.08 8.18 -4.73
N MET A 115 -15.00 8.92 -4.47
CA MET A 115 -13.66 8.35 -4.37
C MET A 115 -13.60 7.25 -3.28
N LYS A 116 -14.21 7.51 -2.11
CA LYS A 116 -14.30 6.49 -1.04
C LYS A 116 -15.06 5.26 -1.48
N GLU A 117 -16.20 5.41 -2.15
CA GLU A 117 -16.98 4.28 -2.65
C GLU A 117 -16.19 3.45 -3.66
N GLU A 118 -15.43 4.09 -4.53
CA GLU A 118 -14.53 3.40 -5.47
C GLU A 118 -13.43 2.63 -4.73
N HIS A 119 -12.82 3.24 -3.72
CA HIS A 119 -11.81 2.56 -2.88
C HIS A 119 -12.41 1.41 -2.06
N ASP A 120 -13.61 1.58 -1.51
CA ASP A 120 -14.29 0.51 -0.76
C ASP A 120 -14.53 -0.75 -1.62
N LYS A 121 -14.76 -0.57 -2.94
CA LYS A 121 -14.93 -1.69 -3.88
C LYS A 121 -13.64 -2.47 -4.11
N LEU A 122 -12.50 -1.89 -3.83
CA LEU A 122 -11.20 -2.58 -3.93
C LEU A 122 -10.92 -3.46 -2.72
N ASN A 123 -11.56 -3.16 -1.58
CA ASN A 123 -11.34 -3.86 -0.32
C ASN A 123 -12.13 -5.17 -0.27
N VAL A 124 -11.51 -6.24 -0.71
CA VAL A 124 -12.11 -7.59 -0.80
C VAL A 124 -11.40 -8.57 0.13
N PRO A 125 -12.06 -9.69 0.52
CA PRO A 125 -11.44 -10.74 1.29
C PRO A 125 -10.20 -11.33 0.60
N GLN A 126 -9.26 -11.81 1.40
CA GLN A 126 -8.05 -12.44 0.91
C GLN A 126 -8.36 -13.61 -0.04
N GLY A 127 -7.72 -13.60 -1.21
CA GLY A 127 -7.93 -14.60 -2.27
C GLY A 127 -9.15 -14.36 -3.16
N GLN A 128 -9.88 -13.26 -2.95
CA GLN A 128 -11.03 -12.88 -3.81
C GLN A 128 -10.69 -11.70 -4.74
N GLY A 129 -9.44 -11.24 -4.72
CA GLY A 129 -8.97 -10.14 -5.53
C GLY A 129 -8.08 -10.58 -6.69
N ILE A 130 -7.21 -9.65 -7.11
CA ILE A 130 -6.37 -9.79 -8.31
C ILE A 130 -4.91 -10.12 -8.00
N VAL A 131 -4.51 -10.18 -6.72
CA VAL A 131 -3.11 -10.41 -6.34
C VAL A 131 -2.80 -11.91 -6.36
N ASP A 132 -1.78 -12.31 -7.10
CA ASP A 132 -1.25 -13.69 -7.04
C ASP A 132 -0.34 -13.85 -5.82
N TRP A 133 -0.94 -14.14 -4.68
CA TRP A 133 -0.23 -14.25 -3.40
C TRP A 133 0.80 -15.39 -3.36
N LYS A 134 0.59 -16.47 -4.12
CA LYS A 134 1.59 -17.56 -4.19
C LYS A 134 2.83 -17.09 -4.92
N ALA A 135 2.66 -16.39 -6.03
CA ALA A 135 3.78 -15.83 -6.77
C ALA A 135 4.48 -14.70 -5.99
N VAL A 136 3.71 -13.83 -5.31
CA VAL A 136 4.25 -12.78 -4.44
C VAL A 136 5.09 -13.38 -3.33
N LYS A 137 4.57 -14.40 -2.62
CA LYS A 137 5.32 -15.06 -1.54
C LYS A 137 6.61 -15.69 -2.08
N ALA A 138 6.53 -16.42 -3.18
CA ALA A 138 7.70 -17.05 -3.79
C ALA A 138 8.77 -16.03 -4.20
N ALA A 139 8.38 -14.91 -4.78
CA ALA A 139 9.31 -13.83 -5.14
C ALA A 139 9.91 -13.16 -3.91
N ALA A 140 9.10 -12.85 -2.90
CA ALA A 140 9.57 -12.22 -1.68
C ALA A 140 10.54 -13.12 -0.91
N ASP A 141 10.24 -14.40 -0.75
CA ASP A 141 11.12 -15.37 -0.08
C ASP A 141 12.44 -15.57 -0.84
N ALA A 142 12.45 -15.42 -2.17
CA ALA A 142 13.64 -15.56 -2.98
C ALA A 142 14.53 -14.31 -3.02
N GLN A 143 13.94 -13.11 -2.92
CA GLN A 143 14.61 -11.82 -3.15
C GLN A 143 14.84 -10.99 -1.89
N CYS A 144 14.22 -11.35 -0.77
CA CYS A 144 14.24 -10.56 0.45
C CYS A 144 14.75 -11.39 1.63
N ASP A 145 15.74 -10.87 2.35
CA ASP A 145 16.24 -11.52 3.57
C ASP A 145 15.26 -11.29 4.75
N ASN A 146 14.76 -12.38 5.36
CA ASN A 146 13.91 -12.33 6.55
C ASN A 146 12.69 -11.41 6.38
N VAL A 147 12.00 -11.51 5.26
CA VAL A 147 10.82 -10.68 4.95
C VAL A 147 9.72 -10.84 6.00
N ILE A 148 9.17 -9.71 6.41
CA ILE A 148 8.05 -9.66 7.37
C ILE A 148 6.75 -9.50 6.58
N TYR A 149 5.77 -10.37 6.86
CA TYR A 149 4.44 -10.31 6.27
C TYR A 149 3.46 -9.65 7.24
N VAL A 150 2.84 -8.56 6.82
CA VAL A 150 1.85 -7.80 7.60
C VAL A 150 0.49 -7.91 6.91
N VAL A 151 -0.51 -8.39 7.60
CA VAL A 151 -1.87 -8.58 7.04
C VAL A 151 -2.76 -7.41 7.42
N GLU A 152 -3.42 -6.82 6.45
CA GLU A 152 -4.42 -5.78 6.65
C GLU A 152 -5.71 -6.06 5.87
N ARG A 153 -6.84 -5.87 6.54
CA ARG A 153 -8.15 -5.64 5.92
C ARG A 153 -8.59 -4.22 6.26
N GLU A 154 -8.69 -3.35 5.26
CA GLU A 154 -9.23 -2.02 5.46
C GLU A 154 -10.70 -2.08 5.90
N ALA A 155 -11.10 -1.13 6.74
CA ALA A 155 -12.50 -1.00 7.11
C ALA A 155 -13.29 -0.35 5.98
N SER A 156 -14.40 -0.94 5.60
CA SER A 156 -15.42 -0.21 4.85
C SER A 156 -16.03 0.88 5.73
N TYR A 157 -16.17 2.07 5.18
CA TYR A 157 -16.81 3.19 5.87
C TYR A 157 -18.34 3.10 5.81
N ASN A 158 -18.88 2.36 4.86
CA ASN A 158 -20.30 2.24 4.61
C ASN A 158 -20.90 0.98 5.24
N ASP A 159 -20.06 -0.02 5.54
CA ASP A 159 -20.47 -1.26 6.18
C ASP A 159 -19.50 -1.56 7.34
N PRO A 160 -19.88 -1.25 8.59
CA PRO A 160 -19.05 -1.52 9.75
C PRO A 160 -18.98 -3.03 9.99
N GLN A 161 -18.07 -3.68 9.28
CA GLN A 161 -17.76 -5.09 9.47
C GLN A 161 -17.04 -5.31 10.80
N ASP A 162 -17.21 -6.47 11.39
CA ASP A 162 -16.37 -6.92 12.48
C ASP A 162 -14.93 -7.13 11.95
N ARG A 163 -14.06 -6.17 12.24
CA ARG A 163 -12.67 -6.15 11.76
C ARG A 163 -11.88 -7.36 12.23
N VAL A 164 -12.18 -7.85 13.42
CA VAL A 164 -11.51 -9.04 13.99
C VAL A 164 -11.92 -10.29 13.20
N ALA A 165 -13.21 -10.40 12.87
CA ALA A 165 -13.71 -11.52 12.07
C ALA A 165 -13.14 -11.48 10.65
N CYS A 166 -13.12 -10.31 9.99
CA CYS A 166 -12.51 -10.14 8.67
C CYS A 166 -11.03 -10.50 8.65
N LEU A 167 -10.26 -10.04 9.64
CA LEU A 167 -8.85 -10.38 9.74
C LEU A 167 -8.63 -11.87 10.01
N ALA A 168 -9.48 -12.48 10.83
CA ALA A 168 -9.43 -13.93 11.10
C ALA A 168 -9.71 -14.74 9.82
N GLU A 169 -10.66 -14.31 9.00
CA GLU A 169 -10.95 -14.90 7.68
C GLU A 169 -9.73 -14.83 6.76
N ASP A 170 -9.11 -13.66 6.63
CA ASP A 170 -7.92 -13.45 5.81
C ASP A 170 -6.74 -14.32 6.27
N ILE A 171 -6.48 -14.35 7.57
CA ILE A 171 -5.41 -15.19 8.15
C ILE A 171 -5.70 -16.69 7.92
N ALA A 172 -6.96 -17.12 8.01
CA ALA A 172 -7.34 -18.50 7.75
C ALA A 172 -7.07 -18.87 6.27
N TRP A 173 -7.43 -17.98 5.34
CA TRP A 173 -7.15 -18.18 3.93
C TRP A 173 -5.65 -18.28 3.65
N LEU A 174 -4.84 -17.35 4.20
CA LEU A 174 -3.40 -17.34 4.04
C LEU A 174 -2.76 -18.64 4.53
N LYS A 175 -3.12 -19.11 5.73
CA LYS A 175 -2.62 -20.37 6.30
C LYS A 175 -2.99 -21.61 5.48
N ALA A 176 -4.10 -21.56 4.75
CA ALA A 176 -4.55 -22.68 3.92
C ALA A 176 -3.93 -22.70 2.52
N ASN A 177 -3.40 -21.55 2.04
CA ASN A 177 -2.97 -21.39 0.65
C ASN A 177 -1.49 -21.02 0.47
N LEU A 178 -0.84 -20.53 1.50
CA LEU A 178 0.58 -20.12 1.51
C LEU A 178 1.40 -20.88 2.53
#